data_69dd3fb6de7bfd34c741f61be5af3577
#
_entry.id   69dd3fb6de7bfd34c741f61be5af3577
#
_cell.length_a   1.000
_cell.length_b   1.000
_cell.length_c   1.000
_cell.angle_alpha   90.00
_cell.angle_beta   90.00
_cell.angle_gamma   90.00
#
_symmetry.space_group_name_H-M   'P 1'
#
loop_
_entity.id
_entity.type
_entity.pdbx_description
1 polymer ?
#
loop_
_entity_poly.entity_id
_entity_poly.type
_entity_poly.pdbx_seq_one_letter_code
_entity_poly.pdbx_strand_id
1 'polypeptide(L)'
;MSTKEDLSEKESASVEDKEKETVGFTAVPAGTVTVEEANSSAGPIRLAGDKKILLTGDSRTVCLYCSQIYDEAEYPKHVFYNIDEATFTGYTNESIVVAKGGEGCSWMRAVGIPNAVSHLEEADALVIWFGVNDLHVASDYINYVNGLVQQYDIPIYYMTIGPCNGHWEQKNSEVLAFNSALTQMLDPKVTVIDAYGYIKNGLDSGVFATMDGLHYDYYTSKAIYEFMVEQVTNP
;
A
#
# COMPACT_ATOMS: atom_id res chain seq x y z
N MET A 1 -66.77 -5.91 -24.79
CA MET A 1 -66.16 -5.72 -26.11
C MET A 1 -64.68 -5.49 -25.84
N SER A 2 -63.89 -6.57 -25.80
CA SER A 2 -63.16 -7.18 -26.91
C SER A 2 -62.32 -6.10 -27.61
N THR A 3 -61.03 -6.19 -27.63
CA THR A 3 -60.21 -7.20 -28.27
C THR A 3 -58.75 -7.13 -27.76
N LYS A 4 -58.16 -8.30 -27.70
CA LYS A 4 -56.75 -8.66 -27.71
C LYS A 4 -56.09 -8.24 -29.03
N GLU A 5 -54.74 -8.13 -28.96
CA GLU A 5 -53.76 -8.57 -29.97
C GLU A 5 -52.46 -7.78 -29.70
N ASP A 6 -51.29 -8.23 -29.93
CA ASP A 6 -50.63 -9.51 -30.12
C ASP A 6 -49.15 -9.19 -30.23
N LEU A 7 -48.35 -10.07 -29.73
CA LEU A 7 -46.96 -10.39 -30.04
C LEU A 7 -46.16 -9.53 -31.05
N SER A 8 -44.96 -9.10 -30.65
CA SER A 8 -43.82 -9.23 -31.55
C SER A 8 -42.52 -9.51 -30.77
N GLU A 9 -42.04 -10.74 -30.98
CA GLU A 9 -40.67 -11.16 -30.77
C GLU A 9 -39.68 -10.21 -31.45
N LYS A 10 -38.63 -9.88 -30.76
CA LYS A 10 -37.38 -9.50 -31.42
C LYS A 10 -36.19 -10.11 -30.71
N GLU A 11 -35.68 -11.10 -31.39
CA GLU A 11 -34.28 -11.48 -31.61
C GLU A 11 -33.28 -11.16 -30.51
N SER A 12 -32.83 -12.24 -29.92
CA SER A 12 -31.58 -12.38 -29.20
C SER A 12 -30.39 -12.15 -30.15
N ALA A 13 -29.64 -11.08 -29.93
CA ALA A 13 -28.29 -10.96 -30.47
C ALA A 13 -27.32 -11.62 -29.49
N SER A 14 -26.71 -12.70 -29.95
CA SER A 14 -25.61 -13.40 -29.29
C SER A 14 -24.40 -12.46 -29.21
N VAL A 15 -24.03 -12.10 -27.98
CA VAL A 15 -22.73 -11.48 -27.69
C VAL A 15 -21.74 -12.62 -27.53
N GLU A 16 -20.80 -12.72 -28.44
CA GLU A 16 -19.66 -13.63 -28.34
C GLU A 16 -18.85 -13.31 -27.10
N ASP A 17 -18.78 -14.28 -26.20
CA ASP A 17 -17.86 -14.34 -25.08
C ASP A 17 -16.43 -14.40 -25.63
N LYS A 18 -15.69 -13.31 -25.53
CA LYS A 18 -14.25 -13.32 -25.64
C LYS A 18 -13.69 -13.85 -24.33
N GLU A 19 -13.28 -15.11 -24.34
CA GLU A 19 -12.45 -15.71 -23.29
C GLU A 19 -11.29 -14.78 -22.94
N LYS A 20 -11.34 -14.22 -21.73
CA LYS A 20 -10.15 -13.63 -21.09
C LYS A 20 -9.28 -14.79 -20.64
N GLU A 21 -8.12 -14.92 -21.25
CA GLU A 21 -7.05 -15.75 -20.70
C GLU A 21 -6.72 -15.28 -19.27
N THR A 22 -7.24 -16.01 -18.30
CA THR A 22 -6.77 -15.96 -16.93
C THR A 22 -5.41 -16.63 -16.88
N VAL A 23 -4.34 -15.83 -16.78
CA VAL A 23 -3.02 -16.34 -16.41
C VAL A 23 -3.15 -16.86 -14.97
N GLY A 24 -3.31 -18.17 -14.86
CA GLY A 24 -3.41 -18.85 -13.58
C GLY A 24 -2.07 -18.78 -12.85
N PHE A 25 -2.01 -17.97 -11.80
CA PHE A 25 -0.95 -18.06 -10.82
C PHE A 25 -1.14 -19.37 -10.04
N THR A 26 -0.29 -20.35 -10.28
CA THR A 26 -0.18 -21.53 -9.42
C THR A 26 0.35 -21.07 -8.07
N ALA A 27 -0.44 -21.28 -7.02
CA ALA A 27 -0.03 -21.03 -5.64
C ALA A 27 1.23 -21.86 -5.35
N VAL A 28 2.34 -21.17 -5.12
CA VAL A 28 3.55 -21.76 -4.58
C VAL A 28 3.27 -22.03 -3.08
N PRO A 29 3.55 -23.23 -2.54
CA PRO A 29 3.34 -23.51 -1.13
C PRO A 29 4.16 -22.53 -0.28
N ALA A 30 3.55 -22.03 0.79
CA ALA A 30 4.15 -21.13 1.75
C ALA A 30 5.41 -21.78 2.39
N GLY A 31 6.53 -21.62 1.73
CA GLY A 31 7.84 -21.78 2.34
C GLY A 31 8.10 -20.54 3.16
N THR A 32 8.60 -20.72 4.37
CA THR A 32 9.10 -19.64 5.22
C THR A 32 10.23 -18.95 4.45
N VAL A 33 9.92 -17.87 3.73
CA VAL A 33 10.93 -17.00 3.13
C VAL A 33 11.49 -16.18 4.28
N THR A 34 12.62 -16.59 4.81
CA THR A 34 13.43 -15.72 5.66
C THR A 34 14.00 -14.63 4.77
N VAL A 35 13.72 -13.38 5.11
CA VAL A 35 14.08 -12.16 4.33
C VAL A 35 15.61 -11.93 4.28
N GLU A 36 16.43 -12.89 4.72
CA GLU A 36 17.90 -12.74 4.81
C GLU A 36 18.65 -12.75 3.45
N GLU A 37 17.99 -12.96 2.30
CA GLU A 37 18.66 -13.02 0.99
C GLU A 37 18.20 -11.97 -0.03
N ALA A 38 17.36 -11.01 0.32
CA ALA A 38 17.15 -9.86 -0.53
C ALA A 38 18.36 -8.92 -0.42
N ASN A 39 19.30 -9.02 -1.34
CA ASN A 39 20.38 -8.08 -1.53
C ASN A 39 19.80 -6.67 -1.77
N SER A 40 19.47 -5.93 -0.70
CA SER A 40 19.11 -4.54 -0.81
C SER A 40 20.37 -3.74 -1.13
N SER A 41 20.44 -3.14 -2.30
CA SER A 41 21.55 -2.26 -2.68
C SER A 41 21.50 -0.90 -1.97
N ALA A 42 20.38 -0.54 -1.37
CA ALA A 42 20.22 0.63 -0.53
C ALA A 42 20.27 0.21 0.93
N GLY A 43 21.41 0.43 1.59
CA GLY A 43 21.49 0.37 3.05
C GLY A 43 20.68 1.50 3.69
N PRO A 44 20.49 1.44 5.02
CA PRO A 44 19.82 2.51 5.75
C PRO A 44 20.53 3.83 5.50
N ILE A 45 19.74 4.88 5.37
CA ILE A 45 20.24 6.22 5.13
C ILE A 45 20.28 7.01 6.44
N ARG A 46 21.19 7.95 6.52
CA ARG A 46 21.14 8.99 7.54
C ARG A 46 20.50 10.23 6.92
N LEU A 47 19.36 10.65 7.47
CA LEU A 47 18.73 11.89 7.03
C LEU A 47 19.70 13.07 7.22
N ALA A 48 19.89 13.86 6.17
CA ALA A 48 20.83 14.99 6.16
C ALA A 48 20.16 16.25 6.73
N GLY A 49 20.49 16.62 7.97
CA GLY A 49 19.97 17.84 8.59
C GLY A 49 18.44 17.79 8.78
N ASP A 50 17.72 18.71 8.13
CA ASP A 50 16.25 18.81 8.20
C ASP A 50 15.51 17.99 7.11
N LYS A 51 16.23 17.14 6.37
CA LYS A 51 15.63 16.29 5.33
C LYS A 51 14.66 15.29 5.91
N LYS A 52 13.66 14.96 5.12
CA LYS A 52 12.52 14.12 5.48
C LYS A 52 12.50 12.81 4.69
N ILE A 53 11.62 11.91 5.11
CA ILE A 53 11.17 10.75 4.34
C ILE A 53 9.91 11.18 3.56
N LEU A 54 9.90 11.02 2.24
CA LEU A 54 8.66 11.10 1.47
C LEU A 54 7.88 9.80 1.68
N LEU A 55 6.71 9.87 2.27
CA LEU A 55 5.84 8.72 2.48
C LEU A 55 4.57 8.89 1.65
N THR A 56 4.29 7.95 0.75
CA THR A 56 3.06 7.98 -0.04
C THR A 56 2.31 6.66 0.04
N GLY A 57 0.97 6.74 0.13
CA GLY A 57 0.16 5.54 0.32
C GLY A 57 -1.34 5.77 0.31
N ASP A 58 -2.05 4.70 0.62
CA ASP A 58 -3.50 4.65 0.73
C ASP A 58 -4.01 4.98 2.15
N SER A 59 -5.20 4.52 2.50
CA SER A 59 -5.82 4.76 3.81
C SER A 59 -4.98 4.30 4.99
N ARG A 60 -4.18 3.26 4.83
CA ARG A 60 -3.27 2.80 5.89
C ARG A 60 -2.15 3.82 6.14
N THR A 61 -1.66 4.48 5.10
CA THR A 61 -0.71 5.59 5.23
C THR A 61 -1.37 6.81 5.91
N VAL A 62 -2.65 7.07 5.64
CA VAL A 62 -3.43 8.06 6.40
C VAL A 62 -3.45 7.71 7.89
N CYS A 63 -3.63 6.44 8.24
CA CYS A 63 -3.54 5.97 9.63
C CYS A 63 -2.19 6.29 10.26
N LEU A 64 -1.08 6.02 9.55
CA LEU A 64 0.26 6.34 10.05
C LEU A 64 0.41 7.83 10.33
N TYR A 65 0.04 8.68 9.39
CA TYR A 65 0.09 10.14 9.56
C TYR A 65 -0.73 10.61 10.76
N CYS A 66 -1.99 10.19 10.84
CA CYS A 66 -2.90 10.60 11.92
C CYS A 66 -2.38 10.18 13.30
N SER A 67 -1.70 9.04 13.41
CA SER A 67 -1.11 8.57 14.68
C SER A 67 0.05 9.43 15.18
N GLN A 68 0.66 10.25 14.30
CA GLN A 68 1.74 11.16 14.66
C GLN A 68 1.24 12.56 15.05
N ILE A 69 0.06 12.94 14.56
CA ILE A 69 -0.46 14.32 14.68
C ILE A 69 -1.53 14.46 15.75
N TYR A 70 -2.32 13.40 15.95
CA TYR A 70 -3.46 13.41 16.89
C TYR A 70 -3.19 12.47 18.07
N ASP A 71 -3.87 12.70 19.19
CA ASP A 71 -3.89 11.77 20.30
C ASP A 71 -4.87 10.61 20.04
N GLU A 72 -4.85 9.60 20.90
CA GLU A 72 -5.67 8.39 20.78
C GLU A 72 -7.19 8.70 20.67
N ALA A 73 -7.67 9.71 21.40
CA ALA A 73 -9.10 10.04 21.45
C ALA A 73 -9.59 10.72 20.17
N GLU A 74 -8.74 11.50 19.51
CA GLU A 74 -9.05 12.21 18.28
C GLU A 74 -8.70 11.40 17.02
N TYR A 75 -7.74 10.47 17.12
CA TYR A 75 -7.24 9.67 16.00
C TYR A 75 -8.35 9.04 15.13
N PRO A 76 -9.35 8.30 15.66
CA PRO A 76 -10.34 7.63 14.81
C PRO A 76 -11.16 8.62 13.96
N LYS A 77 -11.49 9.78 14.53
CA LYS A 77 -12.26 10.82 13.81
C LYS A 77 -11.47 11.35 12.62
N HIS A 78 -10.19 11.64 12.84
CA HIS A 78 -9.33 12.20 11.82
C HIS A 78 -8.91 11.19 10.76
N VAL A 79 -8.74 9.91 11.11
CA VAL A 79 -8.51 8.85 10.13
C VAL A 79 -9.69 8.75 9.18
N PHE A 80 -10.92 8.62 9.69
CA PHE A 80 -12.10 8.47 8.83
C PHE A 80 -12.39 9.74 8.04
N TYR A 81 -12.20 10.92 8.60
CA TYR A 81 -12.31 12.17 7.87
C TYR A 81 -11.31 12.25 6.70
N ASN A 82 -10.04 11.98 6.94
CA ASN A 82 -9.00 12.07 5.92
C ASN A 82 -9.04 10.90 4.90
N ILE A 83 -9.68 9.76 5.23
CA ILE A 83 -9.92 8.67 4.27
C ILE A 83 -10.93 9.09 3.22
N ASP A 84 -12.00 9.78 3.63
CA ASP A 84 -13.12 10.14 2.75
C ASP A 84 -12.89 11.45 1.99
N GLU A 85 -11.97 12.29 2.48
CA GLU A 85 -11.71 13.62 1.91
C GLU A 85 -10.65 13.58 0.80
N ALA A 86 -10.26 14.74 0.31
CA ALA A 86 -9.31 14.90 -0.79
C ALA A 86 -7.88 14.47 -0.40
N THR A 87 -7.05 14.23 -1.42
CA THR A 87 -5.59 14.11 -1.28
C THR A 87 -5.04 15.21 -0.37
N PHE A 88 -4.21 14.83 0.57
CA PHE A 88 -3.53 15.80 1.42
C PHE A 88 -2.01 15.61 1.38
N THR A 89 -1.29 16.70 1.66
CA THR A 89 0.12 16.68 2.03
C THR A 89 0.22 17.08 3.48
N GLY A 90 0.76 16.18 4.31
CA GLY A 90 0.94 16.39 5.74
C GLY A 90 2.40 16.30 6.13
N TYR A 91 2.76 16.92 7.24
CA TYR A 91 4.12 16.94 7.78
C TYR A 91 4.14 16.34 9.16
N THR A 92 5.10 15.46 9.40
CA THR A 92 5.48 14.97 10.73
C THR A 92 6.91 15.46 11.05
N ASN A 93 7.47 14.99 12.18
CA ASN A 93 8.86 15.30 12.48
C ASN A 93 9.82 14.68 11.46
N GLU A 94 9.54 13.47 10.97
CA GLU A 94 10.44 12.67 10.11
C GLU A 94 9.97 12.62 8.65
N SER A 95 8.69 12.88 8.35
CA SER A 95 8.13 12.61 7.03
C SER A 95 7.33 13.77 6.44
N ILE A 96 7.33 13.82 5.09
CA ILE A 96 6.31 14.50 4.29
C ILE A 96 5.41 13.39 3.74
N VAL A 97 4.13 13.44 4.08
CA VAL A 97 3.16 12.38 3.76
C VAL A 97 2.19 12.85 2.69
N VAL A 98 2.13 12.12 1.58
CA VAL A 98 1.15 12.32 0.51
C VAL A 98 0.27 11.09 0.42
N ALA A 99 -0.96 11.16 0.89
CA ALA A 99 -1.83 10.01 1.00
C ALA A 99 -3.28 10.32 0.66
N LYS A 100 -4.05 9.27 0.34
CA LYS A 100 -5.51 9.35 0.18
C LYS A 100 -6.15 7.99 0.45
N GLY A 101 -7.29 8.00 1.13
CA GLY A 101 -8.06 6.80 1.41
C GLY A 101 -8.67 6.15 0.17
N GLY A 102 -8.75 4.80 0.17
CA GLY A 102 -9.41 4.04 -0.89
C GLY A 102 -8.70 3.98 -2.24
N GLU A 103 -7.51 4.54 -2.34
CA GLU A 103 -6.79 4.69 -3.60
C GLU A 103 -5.85 3.50 -3.88
N GLY A 104 -5.58 3.28 -5.17
CA GLY A 104 -4.75 2.22 -5.68
C GLY A 104 -3.73 2.68 -6.70
N CYS A 105 -3.28 1.76 -7.57
CA CYS A 105 -2.20 1.98 -8.53
C CYS A 105 -2.44 3.18 -9.46
N SER A 106 -3.66 3.38 -9.92
CA SER A 106 -3.99 4.49 -10.82
C SER A 106 -3.76 5.84 -10.16
N TRP A 107 -4.20 6.01 -8.91
CA TRP A 107 -3.98 7.24 -8.16
C TRP A 107 -2.50 7.40 -7.76
N MET A 108 -1.85 6.34 -7.31
CA MET A 108 -0.41 6.35 -7.01
C MET A 108 0.38 6.95 -8.18
N ARG A 109 0.10 6.49 -9.42
CA ARG A 109 0.80 6.92 -10.63
C ARG A 109 0.44 8.35 -11.06
N ALA A 110 -0.84 8.71 -11.00
CA ALA A 110 -1.34 9.98 -11.53
C ALA A 110 -1.21 11.14 -10.53
N VAL A 111 -1.22 10.87 -9.23
CA VAL A 111 -1.31 11.89 -8.18
C VAL A 111 -0.30 11.67 -7.05
N GLY A 112 -0.29 10.48 -6.44
CA GLY A 112 0.48 10.21 -5.23
C GLY A 112 1.97 10.43 -5.41
N ILE A 113 2.61 9.70 -6.34
CA ILE A 113 4.03 9.84 -6.63
C ILE A 113 4.37 11.22 -7.20
N PRO A 114 3.66 11.77 -8.20
CA PRO A 114 3.94 13.12 -8.70
C PRO A 114 3.94 14.20 -7.61
N ASN A 115 2.99 14.15 -6.68
CA ASN A 115 2.97 15.09 -5.55
C ASN A 115 4.10 14.81 -4.54
N ALA A 116 4.38 13.55 -4.22
CA ALA A 116 5.48 13.23 -3.31
C ALA A 116 6.83 13.72 -3.88
N VAL A 117 7.13 13.42 -5.15
CA VAL A 117 8.40 13.81 -5.77
C VAL A 117 8.54 15.31 -6.00
N SER A 118 7.46 16.10 -5.91
CA SER A 118 7.57 17.57 -5.91
C SER A 118 8.31 18.11 -4.68
N HIS A 119 8.49 17.28 -3.63
CA HIS A 119 9.21 17.58 -2.40
C HIS A 119 10.61 16.93 -2.33
N LEU A 120 11.16 16.45 -3.45
CA LEU A 120 12.48 15.76 -3.46
C LEU A 120 13.61 16.61 -2.86
N GLU A 121 13.59 17.92 -3.02
CA GLU A 121 14.59 18.81 -2.44
C GLU A 121 14.55 18.83 -0.90
N GLU A 122 13.44 18.42 -0.30
CA GLU A 122 13.23 18.36 1.14
C GLU A 122 13.48 16.97 1.73
N ALA A 123 13.85 15.97 0.91
CA ALA A 123 13.86 14.57 1.32
C ALA A 123 15.12 13.83 0.92
N ASP A 124 15.40 12.73 1.65
CA ASP A 124 16.50 11.81 1.42
C ASP A 124 16.03 10.38 1.10
N ALA A 125 14.74 10.09 1.20
CA ALA A 125 14.15 8.79 0.85
C ALA A 125 12.71 8.92 0.37
N LEU A 126 12.27 7.96 -0.47
CA LEU A 126 10.89 7.77 -0.87
C LEU A 126 10.40 6.40 -0.38
N VAL A 127 9.36 6.40 0.45
CA VAL A 127 8.67 5.18 0.93
C VAL A 127 7.29 5.09 0.30
N ILE A 128 6.97 3.94 -0.25
CA ILE A 128 5.70 3.65 -0.94
C ILE A 128 4.96 2.56 -0.18
N TRP A 129 3.69 2.79 0.16
CA TRP A 129 2.83 1.80 0.82
C TRP A 129 1.43 1.77 0.25
N PHE A 130 1.26 1.06 -0.86
CA PHE A 130 0.00 0.86 -1.58
C PHE A 130 -0.27 -0.61 -1.85
N GLY A 131 -1.49 -0.93 -2.24
CA GLY A 131 -1.87 -2.18 -2.89
C GLY A 131 -3.04 -2.90 -2.25
N VAL A 132 -3.44 -2.62 -1.01
CA VAL A 132 -4.54 -3.34 -0.34
C VAL A 132 -5.89 -3.16 -1.04
N ASN A 133 -6.05 -2.10 -1.82
CA ASN A 133 -7.29 -1.77 -2.52
C ASN A 133 -7.43 -2.47 -3.89
N ASP A 134 -6.30 -2.89 -4.50
CA ASP A 134 -6.27 -3.46 -5.85
C ASP A 134 -5.18 -4.54 -6.01
N LEU A 135 -5.19 -5.52 -5.10
CA LEU A 135 -4.22 -6.62 -5.01
C LEU A 135 -3.99 -7.39 -6.32
N HIS A 136 -4.97 -7.37 -7.23
CA HIS A 136 -4.90 -8.08 -8.52
C HIS A 136 -3.99 -7.42 -9.57
N VAL A 137 -3.50 -6.20 -9.34
CA VAL A 137 -2.65 -5.46 -10.29
C VAL A 137 -1.20 -5.30 -9.82
N ALA A 138 -0.66 -6.28 -9.09
CA ALA A 138 0.70 -6.24 -8.56
C ALA A 138 1.76 -5.88 -9.63
N SER A 139 1.63 -6.41 -10.86
CA SER A 139 2.53 -6.13 -11.96
C SER A 139 2.57 -4.65 -12.36
N ASP A 140 1.45 -3.95 -12.25
CA ASP A 140 1.38 -2.52 -12.60
C ASP A 140 2.13 -1.67 -11.57
N TYR A 141 2.02 -2.02 -10.28
CA TYR A 141 2.81 -1.40 -9.21
C TYR A 141 4.31 -1.62 -9.44
N ILE A 142 4.71 -2.86 -9.65
CA ILE A 142 6.10 -3.26 -9.84
C ILE A 142 6.72 -2.55 -11.04
N ASN A 143 6.06 -2.59 -12.19
CA ASN A 143 6.54 -1.94 -13.41
C ASN A 143 6.71 -0.43 -13.23
N TYR A 144 5.76 0.21 -12.55
CA TYR A 144 5.83 1.63 -12.31
C TYR A 144 6.96 2.00 -11.34
N VAL A 145 7.08 1.28 -10.22
CA VAL A 145 8.13 1.52 -9.21
C VAL A 145 9.52 1.25 -9.79
N ASN A 146 9.69 0.19 -10.58
CA ASN A 146 10.95 -0.08 -11.29
C ASN A 146 11.32 1.06 -12.25
N GLY A 147 10.32 1.72 -12.84
CA GLY A 147 10.54 2.92 -13.65
C GLY A 147 11.02 4.14 -12.85
N LEU A 148 10.60 4.28 -11.59
CA LEU A 148 11.02 5.40 -10.73
C LEU A 148 12.52 5.37 -10.42
N VAL A 149 13.10 4.18 -10.26
CA VAL A 149 14.54 3.97 -10.02
C VAL A 149 15.41 4.55 -11.13
N GLN A 150 14.88 4.64 -12.34
CA GLN A 150 15.58 5.21 -13.50
C GLN A 150 15.37 6.73 -13.63
N GLN A 151 14.36 7.27 -12.93
CA GLN A 151 13.96 8.68 -13.05
C GLN A 151 14.50 9.54 -11.90
N TYR A 152 14.66 8.96 -10.71
CA TYR A 152 15.01 9.70 -9.52
C TYR A 152 16.24 9.10 -8.83
N ASP A 153 17.18 9.97 -8.48
CA ASP A 153 18.39 9.61 -7.71
C ASP A 153 18.12 9.78 -6.21
N ILE A 154 17.20 8.94 -5.70
CA ILE A 154 16.83 8.90 -4.29
C ILE A 154 16.60 7.44 -3.88
N PRO A 155 17.00 6.98 -2.69
CA PRO A 155 16.64 5.67 -2.17
C PRO A 155 15.13 5.47 -2.16
N ILE A 156 14.67 4.36 -2.77
CA ILE A 156 13.25 4.00 -2.85
C ILE A 156 13.01 2.75 -2.01
N TYR A 157 12.00 2.83 -1.16
CA TYR A 157 11.55 1.74 -0.31
C TYR A 157 10.10 1.39 -0.65
N TYR A 158 9.77 0.10 -0.62
CA TYR A 158 8.39 -0.36 -0.73
C TYR A 158 8.04 -1.21 0.49
N MET A 159 7.03 -0.80 1.26
CA MET A 159 6.54 -1.57 2.39
C MET A 159 5.61 -2.67 1.91
N THR A 160 5.84 -3.92 2.33
CA THR A 160 4.89 -5.01 2.07
C THR A 160 3.53 -4.70 2.68
N ILE A 161 2.45 -5.12 2.01
CA ILE A 161 1.09 -4.89 2.50
C ILE A 161 0.89 -5.71 3.76
N GLY A 162 0.51 -5.06 4.85
CA GLY A 162 0.22 -5.71 6.12
C GLY A 162 -1.05 -6.56 6.06
N PRO A 163 -1.18 -7.55 6.95
CA PRO A 163 -2.34 -8.45 6.98
C PRO A 163 -3.63 -7.71 7.33
N CYS A 164 -4.73 -8.30 6.90
CA CYS A 164 -6.08 -7.96 7.33
C CYS A 164 -6.54 -8.95 8.40
N ASN A 165 -7.53 -8.58 9.21
CA ASN A 165 -8.14 -9.53 10.15
C ASN A 165 -9.68 -9.41 10.17
N GLY A 166 -10.34 -10.22 11.02
CA GLY A 166 -11.80 -10.21 11.16
C GLY A 166 -12.50 -10.35 9.81
N HIS A 167 -13.35 -9.39 9.49
CA HIS A 167 -14.16 -9.41 8.25
C HIS A 167 -13.32 -9.44 6.96
N TRP A 168 -12.08 -8.95 7.00
CA TRP A 168 -11.21 -8.84 5.82
C TRP A 168 -10.14 -9.92 5.74
N GLU A 169 -10.12 -10.89 6.65
CA GLU A 169 -9.09 -11.93 6.74
C GLU A 169 -8.94 -12.76 5.46
N GLN A 170 -10.04 -12.96 4.71
CA GLN A 170 -10.03 -13.68 3.44
C GLN A 170 -9.13 -13.03 2.37
N LYS A 171 -8.80 -11.74 2.50
CA LYS A 171 -7.87 -11.07 1.59
C LYS A 171 -6.40 -11.48 1.79
N ASN A 172 -6.07 -12.13 2.90
CA ASN A 172 -4.66 -12.38 3.24
C ASN A 172 -3.94 -13.31 2.23
N SER A 173 -4.65 -14.20 1.55
CA SER A 173 -4.05 -15.00 0.48
C SER A 173 -3.61 -14.14 -0.71
N GLU A 174 -4.40 -13.14 -1.09
CA GLU A 174 -4.08 -12.20 -2.15
C GLU A 174 -2.98 -11.22 -1.71
N VAL A 175 -3.00 -10.77 -0.43
CA VAL A 175 -1.94 -9.95 0.16
C VAL A 175 -0.59 -10.68 0.10
N LEU A 176 -0.55 -11.95 0.48
CA LEU A 176 0.68 -12.75 0.41
C LEU A 176 1.19 -12.92 -1.03
N ALA A 177 0.27 -13.18 -1.98
CA ALA A 177 0.64 -13.28 -3.39
C ALA A 177 1.20 -11.96 -3.93
N PHE A 178 0.58 -10.84 -3.60
CA PHE A 178 1.05 -9.50 -3.96
C PHE A 178 2.44 -9.21 -3.37
N ASN A 179 2.63 -9.44 -2.06
CA ASN A 179 3.91 -9.23 -1.39
C ASN A 179 5.02 -10.12 -1.95
N SER A 180 4.69 -11.39 -2.28
CA SER A 180 5.62 -12.30 -2.94
C SER A 180 6.06 -11.76 -4.31
N ALA A 181 5.14 -11.24 -5.12
CA ALA A 181 5.47 -10.64 -6.40
C ALA A 181 6.36 -9.39 -6.23
N LEU A 182 6.05 -8.51 -5.28
CA LEU A 182 6.90 -7.36 -4.94
C LEU A 182 8.33 -7.79 -4.65
N THR A 183 8.51 -8.73 -3.72
CA THR A 183 9.85 -9.17 -3.28
C THR A 183 10.65 -9.81 -4.41
N GLN A 184 9.98 -10.49 -5.34
CA GLN A 184 10.66 -11.21 -6.44
C GLN A 184 10.95 -10.34 -7.66
N MET A 185 10.15 -9.30 -7.92
CA MET A 185 10.13 -8.62 -9.22
C MET A 185 10.47 -7.12 -9.16
N LEU A 186 10.55 -6.52 -7.97
CA LEU A 186 11.07 -5.17 -7.85
C LEU A 186 12.54 -5.12 -8.24
N ASP A 187 12.95 -3.98 -8.82
CA ASP A 187 14.36 -3.70 -9.12
C ASP A 187 15.18 -3.84 -7.83
N PRO A 188 16.35 -4.51 -7.85
CA PRO A 188 17.21 -4.67 -6.66
C PRO A 188 17.62 -3.35 -5.98
N LYS A 189 17.46 -2.21 -6.63
CA LYS A 189 17.67 -0.89 -6.04
C LYS A 189 16.50 -0.42 -5.15
N VAL A 190 15.35 -1.08 -5.24
CA VAL A 190 14.21 -0.82 -4.35
C VAL A 190 14.36 -1.69 -3.12
N THR A 191 14.46 -1.07 -1.95
CA THR A 191 14.49 -1.82 -0.69
C THR A 191 13.07 -2.20 -0.27
N VAL A 192 12.82 -3.50 -0.05
CA VAL A 192 11.53 -3.98 0.45
C VAL A 192 11.57 -4.02 1.97
N ILE A 193 10.67 -3.28 2.63
CA ILE A 193 10.46 -3.31 4.08
C ILE A 193 9.38 -4.35 4.39
N ASP A 194 9.70 -5.35 5.22
CA ASP A 194 8.73 -6.39 5.62
C ASP A 194 7.74 -5.89 6.69
N ALA A 195 6.86 -5.00 6.30
CA ALA A 195 5.77 -4.55 7.16
C ALA A 195 4.74 -5.66 7.42
N TYR A 196 4.57 -6.62 6.48
CA TYR A 196 3.67 -7.75 6.70
C TYR A 196 4.10 -8.59 7.91
N GLY A 197 5.36 -9.01 7.95
CA GLY A 197 5.89 -9.83 9.05
C GLY A 197 5.83 -9.10 10.38
N TYR A 198 6.22 -7.83 10.42
CA TYR A 198 6.15 -7.00 11.61
C TYR A 198 4.73 -6.89 12.17
N ILE A 199 3.77 -6.54 11.33
CA ILE A 199 2.38 -6.35 11.73
C ILE A 199 1.74 -7.68 12.12
N LYS A 200 2.00 -8.76 11.36
CA LYS A 200 1.46 -10.09 11.66
C LYS A 200 1.90 -10.57 13.04
N ASN A 201 3.17 -10.44 13.36
CA ASN A 201 3.70 -10.82 14.67
C ASN A 201 3.02 -10.04 15.80
N GLY A 202 2.77 -8.75 15.62
CA GLY A 202 2.06 -7.92 16.57
C GLY A 202 0.59 -8.33 16.75
N LEU A 203 -0.12 -8.63 15.65
CA LEU A 203 -1.51 -9.11 15.69
C LEU A 203 -1.62 -10.51 16.32
N ASP A 204 -0.73 -11.44 15.95
CA ASP A 204 -0.72 -12.80 16.50
C ASP A 204 -0.42 -12.83 18.00
N SER A 205 0.40 -11.90 18.49
CA SER A 205 0.70 -11.77 19.92
C SER A 205 -0.33 -10.94 20.70
N GLY A 206 -1.31 -10.34 20.02
CA GLY A 206 -2.31 -9.48 20.63
C GLY A 206 -1.80 -8.11 21.09
N VAL A 207 -0.59 -7.71 20.66
CA VAL A 207 -0.02 -6.37 20.92
C VAL A 207 -0.59 -5.35 19.94
N PHE A 208 -0.88 -5.76 18.71
CA PHE A 208 -1.46 -4.92 17.67
C PHE A 208 -2.95 -5.23 17.47
N ALA A 209 -3.69 -4.23 17.01
CA ALA A 209 -5.11 -4.32 16.74
C ALA A 209 -5.50 -3.51 15.47
N THR A 210 -6.70 -3.79 14.98
CA THR A 210 -7.33 -3.02 13.91
C THR A 210 -8.63 -2.42 14.40
N MET A 211 -9.07 -1.31 13.82
CA MET A 211 -10.36 -0.69 14.11
C MET A 211 -11.53 -1.45 13.44
N ASP A 212 -11.30 -1.96 12.23
CA ASP A 212 -12.34 -2.56 11.38
C ASP A 212 -11.87 -3.83 10.62
N GLY A 213 -10.69 -4.35 10.97
CA GLY A 213 -10.05 -5.47 10.31
C GLY A 213 -9.17 -5.09 9.11
N LEU A 214 -9.25 -3.84 8.64
CA LEU A 214 -8.46 -3.29 7.52
C LEU A 214 -7.54 -2.16 7.97
N HIS A 215 -8.04 -1.22 8.75
CA HIS A 215 -7.32 -0.06 9.27
C HIS A 215 -6.81 -0.34 10.68
N TYR A 216 -5.55 -0.02 10.92
CA TYR A 216 -4.91 -0.25 12.22
C TYR A 216 -5.34 0.80 13.24
N ASP A 217 -5.39 0.42 14.51
CA ASP A 217 -5.68 1.33 15.60
C ASP A 217 -4.52 2.34 15.83
N TYR A 218 -4.71 3.23 16.79
CA TYR A 218 -3.75 4.30 17.09
C TYR A 218 -2.35 3.77 17.43
N TYR A 219 -2.27 2.83 18.37
CA TYR A 219 -0.99 2.30 18.84
C TYR A 219 -0.28 1.46 17.78
N THR A 220 -1.02 0.65 17.05
CA THR A 220 -0.50 -0.15 15.95
C THR A 220 0.01 0.74 14.83
N SER A 221 -0.75 1.77 14.44
CA SER A 221 -0.34 2.72 13.39
C SER A 221 0.92 3.49 13.79
N LYS A 222 1.00 3.90 15.06
CA LYS A 222 2.19 4.56 15.58
C LYS A 222 3.42 3.66 15.55
N ALA A 223 3.27 2.40 15.99
CA ALA A 223 4.36 1.42 15.97
C ALA A 223 4.83 1.09 14.54
N ILE A 224 3.89 0.98 13.58
CA ILE A 224 4.25 0.76 12.16
C ILE A 224 5.01 1.97 11.60
N TYR A 225 4.59 3.19 11.93
CA TYR A 225 5.30 4.40 11.52
C TYR A 225 6.74 4.44 12.07
N GLU A 226 6.90 4.20 13.38
CA GLU A 226 8.21 4.15 14.03
C GLU A 226 9.09 3.05 13.43
N PHE A 227 8.53 1.85 13.19
CA PHE A 227 9.22 0.77 12.49
C PHE A 227 9.68 1.19 11.09
N MET A 228 8.81 1.81 10.29
CA MET A 228 9.17 2.32 8.95
C MET A 228 10.34 3.32 9.03
N VAL A 229 10.28 4.29 9.94
CA VAL A 229 11.36 5.26 10.14
C VAL A 229 12.65 4.56 10.52
N GLU A 230 12.60 3.59 11.44
CA GLU A 230 13.75 2.80 11.84
C GLU A 230 14.37 2.04 10.66
N GLN A 231 13.56 1.36 9.85
CA GLN A 231 14.05 0.62 8.67
C GLN A 231 14.69 1.52 7.61
N VAL A 232 14.28 2.77 7.52
CA VAL A 232 14.85 3.73 6.58
C VAL A 232 16.12 4.37 7.13
N THR A 233 16.21 4.65 8.44
CA THR A 233 17.25 5.51 9.03
C THR A 233 18.31 4.78 9.84
N ASN A 234 18.05 3.57 10.30
CA ASN A 234 19.00 2.81 11.12
C ASN A 234 19.55 1.59 10.37
N PRO A 235 20.88 1.37 10.44
CA PRO A 235 21.55 0.21 9.88
C PRO A 235 21.26 -1.08 10.63
#